data_976758fdf6ea73a7d1c0518a83fb5db8
#
_entry.id   976758fdf6ea73a7d1c0518a83fb5db8
#
_cell.length_a   1.000
_cell.length_b   1.000
_cell.length_c   1.000
_cell.angle_alpha   90.00
_cell.angle_beta   90.00
_cell.angle_gamma   90.00
#
_symmetry.space_group_name_H-M   'P 1'
#
loop_
_entity.id
_entity.type
_entity.pdbx_description
1 polymer ?
#
loop_
_entity_poly.entity_id
_entity_poly.type
_entity_poly.pdbx_seq_one_letter_code
_entity_poly.pdbx_strand_id
1 'polypeptide(L)'
;MNVVTPTSPPEVVRLPVGPALTFAVFGAPAAWLLQLIVNYALSAHACYPLSVPLVAPVWPRLWWWLIGIDMAAVLLAGGALLTAWRSHVAWRGVDPRSPGELRNRFIAHWSVLTSALFSIAVVFTIVMLFIEPVCNY
;
A
#
# COMPACT_ATOMS: atom_id res chain seq x y z
N MET A 1 1.28 27.15 50.30
CA MET A 1 2.24 26.48 49.42
C MET A 1 1.53 25.27 48.82
N ASN A 2 0.99 25.41 47.61
CA ASN A 2 0.37 24.26 46.88
C ASN A 2 1.49 23.52 46.16
N VAL A 3 1.83 22.36 46.67
CA VAL A 3 2.72 21.41 45.98
C VAL A 3 1.93 20.82 44.84
N VAL A 4 2.18 21.28 43.60
CA VAL A 4 1.70 20.65 42.41
C VAL A 4 2.49 19.33 42.21
N THR A 5 1.87 18.23 42.60
CA THR A 5 2.40 16.89 42.28
C THR A 5 2.46 16.74 40.77
N PRO A 6 3.62 16.42 40.19
CA PRO A 6 3.69 16.14 38.74
C PRO A 6 2.90 14.89 38.45
N THR A 7 1.77 15.08 37.76
CA THR A 7 0.94 14.03 37.24
C THR A 7 1.71 13.26 36.15
N SER A 8 1.82 11.95 36.34
CA SER A 8 2.21 10.87 35.40
C SER A 8 3.43 11.15 34.52
N PRO A 9 4.34 10.18 34.40
CA PRO A 9 5.46 10.28 33.45
C PRO A 9 4.90 10.46 32.04
N PRO A 10 5.52 11.30 31.20
CA PRO A 10 5.09 11.51 29.83
C PRO A 10 5.04 10.13 29.14
N GLU A 11 3.88 9.78 28.61
CA GLU A 11 3.71 8.61 27.79
C GLU A 11 4.78 8.67 26.70
N VAL A 12 5.71 7.72 26.73
CA VAL A 12 6.80 7.63 25.75
C VAL A 12 6.18 7.28 24.41
N VAL A 13 5.80 8.29 23.66
CA VAL A 13 5.34 8.13 22.27
C VAL A 13 6.47 7.47 21.49
N ARG A 14 6.35 6.17 21.25
CA ARG A 14 7.31 5.44 20.41
C ARG A 14 7.17 5.93 18.99
N LEU A 15 8.10 6.76 18.57
CA LEU A 15 8.15 7.24 17.20
C LEU A 15 8.41 6.06 16.26
N PRO A 16 7.64 5.94 15.16
CA PRO A 16 7.86 4.87 14.18
C PRO A 16 9.20 5.06 13.49
N VAL A 17 10.04 4.03 13.55
CA VAL A 17 11.38 3.97 12.94
C VAL A 17 11.60 2.62 12.27
N GLY A 18 12.55 2.54 11.34
CA GLY A 18 12.96 1.29 10.72
C GLY A 18 11.84 0.60 9.92
N PRO A 19 11.44 -0.63 10.29
CA PRO A 19 10.54 -1.44 9.46
C PRO A 19 9.17 -0.81 9.21
N ALA A 20 8.64 -0.05 10.16
CA ALA A 20 7.36 0.65 9.98
C ALA A 20 7.45 1.75 8.92
N LEU A 21 8.52 2.55 8.90
CA LEU A 21 8.74 3.54 7.86
C LEU A 21 9.03 2.90 6.50
N THR A 22 9.79 1.81 6.46
CA THR A 22 10.05 1.05 5.23
C THR A 22 8.75 0.52 4.63
N PHE A 23 7.88 -0.09 5.44
CA PHE A 23 6.57 -0.54 4.99
C PHE A 23 5.67 0.62 4.55
N ALA A 24 5.71 1.75 5.25
CA ALA A 24 4.96 2.94 4.88
C ALA A 24 5.36 3.50 3.51
N VAL A 25 6.64 3.43 3.14
CA VAL A 25 7.13 3.92 1.83
C VAL A 25 6.92 2.91 0.71
N PHE A 26 7.27 1.65 0.94
CA PHE A 26 7.35 0.63 -0.11
C PHE A 26 6.14 -0.31 -0.18
N GLY A 27 5.31 -0.38 0.87
CA GLY A 27 4.21 -1.33 0.94
C GLY A 27 3.17 -1.14 -0.17
N ALA A 28 2.71 0.08 -0.41
CA ALA A 28 1.74 0.37 -1.46
C ALA A 28 2.31 0.25 -2.88
N PRO A 29 3.52 0.77 -3.20
CA PRO A 29 4.18 0.51 -4.48
C PRO A 29 4.39 -0.97 -4.77
N ALA A 30 4.87 -1.74 -3.77
CA ALA A 30 5.09 -3.17 -3.93
C ALA A 30 3.78 -3.94 -4.14
N ALA A 31 2.71 -3.59 -3.41
CA ALA A 31 1.39 -4.18 -3.60
C ALA A 31 0.85 -3.94 -5.01
N TRP A 32 0.97 -2.71 -5.52
CA TRP A 32 0.56 -2.36 -6.88
C TRP A 32 1.36 -3.10 -7.95
N LEU A 33 2.69 -3.13 -7.85
CA LEU A 33 3.55 -3.85 -8.81
C LEU A 33 3.24 -5.36 -8.81
N LEU A 34 3.11 -5.96 -7.63
CA LEU A 34 2.79 -7.38 -7.50
C LEU A 34 1.41 -7.70 -8.10
N GLN A 35 0.41 -6.86 -7.83
CA GLN A 35 -0.92 -6.96 -8.43
C GLN A 35 -0.86 -6.95 -9.96
N LEU A 36 -0.14 -5.98 -10.55
CA LEU A 36 0.01 -5.88 -12.00
C LEU A 36 0.67 -7.13 -12.60
N ILE A 37 1.80 -7.56 -12.02
CA ILE A 37 2.55 -8.71 -12.53
C ILE A 37 1.70 -9.98 -12.47
N VAL A 38 1.04 -10.24 -11.34
CA VAL A 38 0.25 -11.46 -11.15
C VAL A 38 -1.00 -11.45 -12.01
N ASN A 39 -1.74 -10.33 -12.06
CA ASN A 39 -2.93 -10.21 -12.91
C ASN A 39 -2.57 -10.36 -14.39
N TYR A 40 -1.48 -9.73 -14.84
CA TYR A 40 -1.00 -9.90 -16.22
C TYR A 40 -0.61 -11.34 -16.52
N ALA A 41 0.18 -11.98 -15.65
CA ALA A 41 0.61 -13.35 -15.84
C ALA A 41 -0.58 -14.33 -15.91
N LEU A 42 -1.54 -14.20 -14.98
CA LEU A 42 -2.74 -15.05 -14.98
C LEU A 42 -3.60 -14.83 -16.21
N SER A 43 -3.83 -13.60 -16.60
CA SER A 43 -4.61 -13.26 -17.80
C SER A 43 -3.91 -13.75 -19.07
N ALA A 44 -2.61 -13.57 -19.19
CA ALA A 44 -1.83 -14.05 -20.33
C ALA A 44 -1.90 -15.59 -20.45
N HIS A 45 -1.71 -16.32 -19.37
CA HIS A 45 -1.80 -17.79 -19.40
C HIS A 45 -3.22 -18.31 -19.65
N ALA A 46 -4.25 -17.60 -19.21
CA ALA A 46 -5.63 -18.03 -19.37
C ALA A 46 -6.20 -17.68 -20.74
N CYS A 47 -5.76 -16.57 -21.35
CA CYS A 47 -6.28 -16.10 -22.65
C CYS A 47 -5.40 -16.48 -23.84
N TYR A 48 -4.11 -16.84 -23.63
CA TYR A 48 -3.15 -17.20 -24.69
C TYR A 48 -2.45 -18.54 -24.45
N PRO A 49 -3.18 -19.63 -24.25
CA PRO A 49 -2.53 -20.93 -24.22
C PRO A 49 -1.96 -21.22 -25.61
N LEU A 50 -0.70 -21.65 -25.67
CA LEU A 50 -0.03 -21.99 -26.93
C LEU A 50 0.05 -20.85 -27.97
N SER A 51 0.11 -19.59 -27.51
CA SER A 51 0.22 -18.39 -28.37
C SER A 51 -0.98 -18.13 -29.29
N VAL A 52 -2.13 -18.77 -29.05
CA VAL A 52 -3.37 -18.53 -29.76
C VAL A 52 -4.34 -17.75 -28.90
N PRO A 53 -4.84 -16.58 -29.35
CA PRO A 53 -5.81 -15.80 -28.56
C PRO A 53 -7.15 -16.56 -28.45
N LEU A 54 -7.71 -16.57 -27.25
CA LEU A 54 -9.02 -17.17 -27.00
C LEU A 54 -10.05 -16.08 -26.66
N VAL A 55 -11.27 -16.28 -27.10
CA VAL A 55 -12.42 -15.40 -26.79
C VAL A 55 -12.89 -15.58 -25.34
N ALA A 56 -12.58 -16.73 -24.72
CA ALA A 56 -12.92 -17.02 -23.33
C ALA A 56 -11.73 -17.67 -22.60
N PRO A 57 -11.54 -17.38 -21.30
CA PRO A 57 -10.42 -17.94 -20.55
C PRO A 57 -10.54 -19.46 -20.40
N VAL A 58 -9.41 -20.16 -20.45
CA VAL A 58 -9.34 -21.62 -20.21
C VAL A 58 -9.81 -21.97 -18.79
N TRP A 59 -9.64 -21.05 -17.83
CA TRP A 59 -10.00 -21.26 -16.44
C TRP A 59 -11.35 -20.62 -16.10
N PRO A 60 -12.40 -21.41 -15.81
CA PRO A 60 -13.75 -20.86 -15.59
C PRO A 60 -13.87 -19.98 -14.33
N ARG A 61 -12.87 -20.04 -13.44
CA ARG A 61 -12.83 -19.23 -12.20
C ARG A 61 -11.77 -18.13 -12.20
N LEU A 62 -11.20 -17.79 -13.34
CA LEU A 62 -10.15 -16.76 -13.45
C LEU A 62 -10.58 -15.45 -12.80
N TRP A 63 -11.81 -15.02 -13.02
CA TRP A 63 -12.38 -13.79 -12.45
C TRP A 63 -12.27 -13.74 -10.93
N TRP A 64 -12.58 -14.84 -10.23
CA TRP A 64 -12.49 -14.88 -8.77
C TRP A 64 -11.06 -14.81 -8.26
N TRP A 65 -10.09 -15.37 -8.99
CA TRP A 65 -8.68 -15.25 -8.66
C TRP A 65 -8.18 -13.81 -8.80
N LEU A 66 -8.54 -13.12 -9.89
CA LEU A 66 -8.18 -11.72 -10.11
C LEU A 66 -8.77 -10.83 -9.01
N ILE A 67 -10.05 -10.97 -8.68
CA ILE A 67 -10.66 -10.22 -7.57
C ILE A 67 -9.97 -10.51 -6.23
N GLY A 68 -9.63 -11.76 -5.95
CA GLY A 68 -8.92 -12.13 -4.72
C GLY A 68 -7.56 -11.44 -4.59
N ILE A 69 -6.80 -11.39 -5.68
CA ILE A 69 -5.50 -10.70 -5.74
C ILE A 69 -5.68 -9.19 -5.55
N ASP A 70 -6.67 -8.62 -6.21
CA ASP A 70 -6.97 -7.20 -6.12
C ASP A 70 -7.39 -6.79 -4.70
N MET A 71 -8.21 -7.60 -4.03
CA MET A 71 -8.58 -7.37 -2.63
C MET A 71 -7.36 -7.45 -1.70
N ALA A 72 -6.47 -8.42 -1.91
CA ALA A 72 -5.23 -8.51 -1.14
C ALA A 72 -4.34 -7.27 -1.36
N ALA A 73 -4.24 -6.78 -2.59
CA ALA A 73 -3.49 -5.55 -2.91
C ALA A 73 -4.09 -4.32 -2.22
N VAL A 74 -5.43 -4.18 -2.20
CA VAL A 74 -6.13 -3.09 -1.47
C VAL A 74 -5.82 -3.14 0.01
N LEU A 75 -5.86 -4.32 0.64
CA LEU A 75 -5.57 -4.46 2.07
C LEU A 75 -4.12 -4.10 2.39
N LEU A 76 -3.16 -4.52 1.56
CA LEU A 76 -1.75 -4.19 1.73
C LEU A 76 -1.49 -2.69 1.51
N ALA A 77 -2.00 -2.11 0.44
CA ALA A 77 -1.86 -0.68 0.14
C ALA A 77 -2.54 0.20 1.20
N GLY A 78 -3.74 -0.18 1.64
CA GLY A 78 -4.46 0.49 2.72
C GLY A 78 -3.72 0.40 4.05
N GLY A 79 -3.14 -0.76 4.38
CA GLY A 79 -2.29 -0.94 5.55
C GLY A 79 -1.04 -0.07 5.52
N ALA A 80 -0.38 0.03 4.35
CA ALA A 80 0.77 0.91 4.15
C ALA A 80 0.40 2.39 4.30
N LEU A 81 -0.72 2.81 3.71
CA LEU A 81 -1.24 4.17 3.84
C LEU A 81 -1.58 4.52 5.29
N LEU A 82 -2.22 3.60 6.02
CA LEU A 82 -2.55 3.79 7.43
C LEU A 82 -1.28 3.92 8.30
N THR A 83 -0.27 3.11 8.01
CA THR A 83 1.02 3.17 8.69
C THR A 83 1.75 4.47 8.37
N ALA A 84 1.72 4.91 7.11
CA ALA A 84 2.27 6.19 6.68
C ALA A 84 1.59 7.36 7.39
N TRP A 85 0.25 7.36 7.45
CA TRP A 85 -0.53 8.39 8.12
C TRP A 85 -0.21 8.47 9.62
N ARG A 86 -0.20 7.33 10.31
CA ARG A 86 0.15 7.27 11.74
C ARG A 86 1.57 7.77 12.00
N SER A 87 2.51 7.39 11.13
CA SER A 87 3.89 7.87 11.20
C SER A 87 3.97 9.38 11.00
N HIS A 88 3.26 9.91 10.02
CA HIS A 88 3.21 11.34 9.76
C HIS A 88 2.65 12.14 10.94
N VAL A 89 1.53 11.69 11.50
CA VAL A 89 0.91 12.34 12.66
C VAL A 89 1.86 12.30 13.87
N ALA A 90 2.53 11.17 14.14
CA ALA A 90 3.48 11.04 15.22
C ALA A 90 4.68 12.00 15.11
N TRP A 91 5.17 12.23 13.89
CA TRP A 91 6.31 13.14 13.65
C TRP A 91 5.94 14.61 13.54
N ARG A 92 4.64 14.97 13.41
CA ARG A 92 4.20 16.38 13.29
C ARG A 92 4.49 17.22 14.53
N GLY A 93 4.36 16.62 15.72
CA GLY A 93 4.51 17.31 17.01
C GLY A 93 5.93 17.27 17.58
N VAL A 94 6.90 16.72 16.86
CA VAL A 94 8.26 16.54 17.36
C VAL A 94 9.18 17.57 16.70
N ASP A 95 9.86 18.37 17.52
CA ASP A 95 10.96 19.21 17.07
C ASP A 95 12.23 18.36 16.93
N PRO A 96 12.72 18.17 15.71
CA PRO A 96 13.85 17.30 15.46
C PRO A 96 15.13 17.89 16.05
N ARG A 97 15.79 17.13 16.91
CA ARG A 97 17.03 17.52 17.61
C ARG A 97 18.29 16.92 16.94
N SER A 98 18.10 15.96 16.05
CA SER A 98 19.22 15.29 15.37
C SER A 98 18.96 15.18 13.85
N PRO A 99 20.03 15.05 13.03
CA PRO A 99 19.89 14.84 11.59
C PRO A 99 19.07 13.59 11.23
N GLY A 100 19.12 12.54 12.07
CA GLY A 100 18.35 11.32 11.87
C GLY A 100 16.85 11.54 12.07
N GLU A 101 16.45 12.36 13.03
CA GLU A 101 15.04 12.71 13.26
C GLU A 101 14.48 13.57 12.14
N LEU A 102 15.26 14.51 11.62
CA LEU A 102 14.91 15.30 10.44
C LEU A 102 14.64 14.40 9.23
N ARG A 103 15.52 13.43 8.98
CA ARG A 103 15.35 12.46 7.90
C ARG A 103 14.09 11.62 8.09
N ASN A 104 13.84 11.10 9.29
CA ASN A 104 12.65 10.28 9.56
C ASN A 104 11.35 11.07 9.41
N ARG A 105 11.32 12.34 9.85
CA ARG A 105 10.19 13.25 9.63
C ARG A 105 9.94 13.50 8.15
N PHE A 106 10.98 13.72 7.37
CA PHE A 106 10.89 13.89 5.93
C PHE A 106 10.34 12.62 5.25
N ILE A 107 10.88 11.44 5.58
CA ILE A 107 10.41 10.16 5.07
C ILE A 107 8.94 9.92 5.44
N ALA A 108 8.54 10.20 6.69
CA ALA A 108 7.16 10.06 7.13
C ALA A 108 6.19 10.96 6.37
N HIS A 109 6.61 12.15 5.97
CA HIS A 109 5.80 13.05 5.14
C HIS A 109 5.63 12.51 3.72
N TRP A 110 6.73 12.13 3.08
CA TRP A 110 6.72 11.61 1.70
C TRP A 110 6.05 10.24 1.59
N SER A 111 6.12 9.41 2.64
CA SER A 111 5.46 8.10 2.64
C SER A 111 3.93 8.20 2.50
N VAL A 112 3.30 9.25 3.06
CA VAL A 112 1.85 9.48 2.89
C VAL A 112 1.50 9.76 1.44
N LEU A 113 2.26 10.63 0.77
CA LEU A 113 2.02 10.98 -0.64
C LEU A 113 2.22 9.76 -1.54
N THR A 114 3.32 9.05 -1.35
CA THR A 114 3.62 7.83 -2.12
C THR A 114 2.55 6.76 -1.90
N SER A 115 2.21 6.43 -0.66
CA SER A 115 1.20 5.41 -0.36
C SER A 115 -0.19 5.82 -0.85
N ALA A 116 -0.56 7.10 -0.77
CA ALA A 116 -1.83 7.58 -1.30
C ALA A 116 -1.90 7.44 -2.83
N LEU A 117 -0.84 7.84 -3.53
CA LEU A 117 -0.76 7.75 -4.99
C LEU A 117 -0.90 6.28 -5.46
N PHE A 118 -0.12 5.36 -4.86
CA PHE A 118 -0.18 3.95 -5.25
C PHE A 118 -1.45 3.25 -4.79
N SER A 119 -2.08 3.66 -3.68
CA SER A 119 -3.41 3.16 -3.30
C SER A 119 -4.48 3.55 -4.32
N ILE A 120 -4.42 4.77 -4.85
CA ILE A 120 -5.29 5.20 -5.96
C ILE A 120 -5.02 4.36 -7.21
N ALA A 121 -3.75 4.08 -7.54
CA ALA A 121 -3.38 3.24 -8.67
C ALA A 121 -3.92 1.80 -8.53
N VAL A 122 -3.87 1.20 -7.34
CA VAL A 122 -4.47 -0.11 -7.04
C VAL A 122 -5.98 -0.08 -7.32
N VAL A 123 -6.69 0.92 -6.81
CA VAL A 123 -8.14 1.06 -7.03
C VAL A 123 -8.45 1.25 -8.51
N PHE A 124 -7.66 2.05 -9.22
CA PHE A 124 -7.83 2.27 -10.65
C PHE A 124 -7.65 0.98 -11.46
N THR A 125 -6.68 0.14 -11.11
CA THR A 125 -6.49 -1.18 -11.74
C THR A 125 -7.72 -2.08 -11.57
N ILE A 126 -8.35 -2.05 -10.39
CA ILE A 126 -9.59 -2.80 -10.15
C ILE A 126 -10.74 -2.29 -11.04
N VAL A 127 -10.90 -0.97 -11.15
CA VAL A 127 -11.94 -0.38 -12.01
C VAL A 127 -11.75 -0.84 -13.46
N MET A 128 -10.51 -0.87 -13.94
CA MET A 128 -10.20 -1.37 -15.31
C MET A 128 -10.56 -2.83 -15.49
N LEU A 129 -10.37 -3.69 -14.48
CA LEU A 129 -10.79 -5.10 -14.54
C LEU A 129 -12.30 -5.27 -14.78
N PHE A 130 -13.14 -4.35 -14.30
CA PHE A 130 -14.59 -4.38 -14.51
C PHE A 130 -15.04 -3.79 -15.84
N ILE A 131 -14.23 -2.91 -16.43
CA ILE A 131 -14.57 -2.25 -17.70
C ILE A 131 -14.13 -3.10 -18.90
N GLU A 132 -12.96 -3.71 -18.81
CA GLU A 132 -12.41 -4.51 -19.89
C GLU A 132 -12.64 -6.02 -19.66
N PRO A 133 -13.22 -6.74 -20.62
CA PRO A 133 -13.31 -8.19 -20.53
C PRO A 133 -11.90 -8.81 -20.51
N VAL A 134 -11.73 -9.83 -19.67
CA VAL A 134 -10.41 -10.46 -19.39
C VAL A 134 -9.74 -11.04 -20.63
N CYS A 135 -10.53 -11.51 -21.60
CA CYS A 135 -10.07 -11.97 -22.91
C CYS A 135 -10.90 -11.23 -23.97
N ASN A 136 -10.37 -10.12 -24.47
CA ASN A 136 -11.06 -9.33 -25.51
C ASN A 136 -10.21 -9.32 -26.79
N TYR A 137 -10.63 -10.10 -27.76
CA TYR A 137 -10.07 -10.12 -29.12
C TYR A 137 -11.17 -10.24 -30.16
#